data_f9d590b9a3934a9d4b7550246f418425
#
_entry.id   f9d590b9a3934a9d4b7550246f418425
#
_cell.length_a   1.000
_cell.length_b   1.000
_cell.length_c   1.000
_cell.angle_alpha   90.00
_cell.angle_beta   90.00
_cell.angle_gamma   90.00
#
_symmetry.space_group_name_H-M   'P 1'
#
loop_
_entity.id
_entity.type
_entity.pdbx_description
1 polymer ?
#
loop_
_entity_poly.entity_id
_entity_poly.type
_entity_poly.pdbx_seq_one_letter_code
_entity_poly.pdbx_strand_id
1 'polypeptide(L)'
;MVNSKKQTQTYKVLRALYSGNWECRVCGPVPAENPQPAARLGALKKQGYIIGSKRRQCSSCSKKTMHDILVMLPKILSKFEDGNELRASMSEKLKERIKKVLGKKEVCFNVKRTSVELIIDHKFPSQRWITKESANPDDMPETEIRKKFQLLSNQTNMWKSRYCDTCVKTGKRGDFMGTKWYYQGNENWNGKTENDENGCVGCPWYDLELWKEKLNEKL
;
A
#
# COMPACT_ATOMS: atom_id res chain seq x y z
N MET A 1 24.17 20.28 20.84
CA MET A 1 22.79 20.79 21.04
C MET A 1 21.86 19.98 20.15
N VAL A 2 21.10 19.04 20.72
CA VAL A 2 20.19 18.18 19.97
C VAL A 2 18.94 18.99 19.66
N ASN A 3 18.69 19.22 18.38
CA ASN A 3 17.50 19.91 17.86
C ASN A 3 16.25 19.12 18.28
N SER A 4 15.49 19.62 19.26
CA SER A 4 14.23 19.02 19.69
C SER A 4 13.19 19.19 18.56
N LYS A 5 13.09 18.21 17.66
CA LYS A 5 12.00 18.15 16.69
C LYS A 5 10.67 18.21 17.46
N LYS A 6 9.88 19.25 17.21
CA LYS A 6 8.56 19.48 17.82
C LYS A 6 7.69 18.24 17.56
N GLN A 7 7.42 17.44 18.60
CA GLN A 7 6.66 16.20 18.47
C GLN A 7 5.24 16.49 17.97
N THR A 8 4.80 15.74 16.95
CA THR A 8 3.45 15.91 16.39
C THR A 8 2.38 15.53 17.41
N GLN A 9 1.19 16.13 17.32
CA GLN A 9 0.06 15.81 18.20
C GLN A 9 -0.33 14.32 18.12
N THR A 10 -0.24 13.72 16.93
CA THR A 10 -0.49 12.28 16.72
C THR A 10 0.49 11.43 17.51
N TYR A 11 1.77 11.82 17.54
CA TYR A 11 2.79 11.12 18.33
C TYR A 11 2.53 11.24 19.84
N LYS A 12 2.09 12.39 20.34
CA LYS A 12 1.73 12.59 21.76
C LYS A 12 0.57 11.68 22.16
N VAL A 13 -0.47 11.58 21.31
CA VAL A 13 -1.60 10.65 21.53
C VAL A 13 -1.13 9.20 21.56
N LEU A 14 -0.30 8.80 20.60
CA LEU A 14 0.26 7.45 20.57
C LEU A 14 1.04 7.14 21.84
N ARG A 15 1.93 8.05 22.26
CA ARG A 15 2.72 7.89 23.48
C ARG A 15 1.86 7.70 24.74
N ALA A 16 0.76 8.44 24.83
CA ALA A 16 -0.19 8.27 25.95
C ALA A 16 -0.85 6.89 25.94
N LEU A 17 -1.21 6.37 24.77
CA LEU A 17 -1.83 5.05 24.63
C LEU A 17 -0.85 3.88 24.84
N TYR A 18 0.45 4.13 24.81
CA TYR A 18 1.48 3.11 25.13
C TYR A 18 1.46 2.63 26.58
N SER A 19 0.75 3.34 27.47
CA SER A 19 0.53 2.87 28.85
C SER A 19 -0.18 1.51 28.90
N GLY A 20 -0.89 1.13 27.82
CA GLY A 20 -1.73 -0.07 27.78
C GLY A 20 -3.01 0.05 28.62
N ASN A 21 -3.28 1.23 29.19
CA ASN A 21 -4.45 1.51 30.00
C ASN A 21 -5.55 2.19 29.17
N TRP A 22 -6.77 2.18 29.71
CA TRP A 22 -7.88 2.92 29.13
C TRP A 22 -7.73 4.41 29.41
N GLU A 23 -7.36 5.20 28.43
CA GLU A 23 -7.15 6.63 28.53
C GLU A 23 -8.44 7.41 28.28
N CYS A 24 -8.81 8.25 29.23
CA CYS A 24 -10.02 9.06 29.15
C CYS A 24 -9.87 10.21 28.15
N ARG A 25 -10.86 10.42 27.26
CA ARG A 25 -10.83 11.53 26.31
C ARG A 25 -11.06 12.91 26.93
N VAL A 26 -11.44 13.00 28.20
CA VAL A 26 -11.71 14.27 28.88
C VAL A 26 -10.57 14.68 29.80
N CYS A 27 -10.07 13.76 30.62
CA CYS A 27 -9.05 14.08 31.64
C CYS A 27 -7.76 13.29 31.49
N GLY A 28 -7.67 12.36 30.52
CA GLY A 28 -6.43 11.64 30.25
C GLY A 28 -5.40 12.52 29.54
N PRO A 29 -4.18 12.03 29.34
CA PRO A 29 -3.11 12.80 28.69
C PRO A 29 -3.38 13.11 27.22
N VAL A 30 -4.37 12.45 26.61
CA VAL A 30 -4.75 12.64 25.21
C VAL A 30 -5.42 13.99 24.93
N PRO A 31 -6.30 14.54 25.81
CA PRO A 31 -7.07 15.74 25.48
C PRO A 31 -6.45 17.06 25.89
N ALA A 32 -5.56 17.10 26.88
CA ALA A 32 -5.09 18.36 27.46
C ALA A 32 -4.42 19.32 26.44
N GLU A 33 -3.99 18.81 25.28
CA GLU A 33 -3.30 19.57 24.24
C GLU A 33 -3.90 19.31 22.84
N ASN A 34 -5.04 18.62 22.72
CA ASN A 34 -5.57 18.23 21.42
C ASN A 34 -7.09 18.45 21.30
N PRO A 35 -7.53 19.49 20.58
CA PRO A 35 -8.95 19.79 20.41
C PRO A 35 -9.71 18.74 19.59
N GLN A 36 -9.04 17.81 18.92
CA GLN A 36 -9.66 16.80 18.06
C GLN A 36 -9.06 15.40 18.26
N PRO A 37 -9.23 14.76 19.42
CA PRO A 37 -8.63 13.43 19.67
C PRO A 37 -9.10 12.36 18.69
N ALA A 38 -10.35 12.43 18.22
CA ALA A 38 -10.91 11.49 17.26
C ALA A 38 -10.15 11.50 15.91
N ALA A 39 -9.77 12.67 15.41
CA ALA A 39 -9.00 12.78 14.18
C ALA A 39 -7.59 12.16 14.31
N ARG A 40 -6.94 12.31 15.46
CA ARG A 40 -5.61 11.74 15.72
C ARG A 40 -5.68 10.22 15.89
N LEU A 41 -6.70 9.72 16.57
CA LEU A 41 -6.97 8.27 16.66
C LEU A 41 -7.27 7.68 15.27
N GLY A 42 -8.02 8.40 14.43
CA GLY A 42 -8.25 8.02 13.04
C GLY A 42 -6.96 7.94 12.22
N ALA A 43 -6.05 8.90 12.40
CA ALA A 43 -4.73 8.88 11.74
C ALA A 43 -3.89 7.68 12.20
N LEU A 44 -3.86 7.36 13.49
CA LEU A 44 -3.17 6.17 14.01
C LEU A 44 -3.77 4.87 13.49
N LYS A 45 -5.10 4.76 13.44
CA LYS A 45 -5.77 3.58 12.86
C LYS A 45 -5.42 3.39 11.38
N LYS A 46 -5.31 4.48 10.60
CA LYS A 46 -4.84 4.44 9.22
C LYS A 46 -3.39 3.95 9.09
N GLN A 47 -2.56 4.21 10.11
CA GLN A 47 -1.18 3.70 10.23
C GLN A 47 -1.11 2.25 10.74
N GLY A 48 -2.24 1.57 10.91
CA GLY A 48 -2.30 0.17 11.29
C GLY A 48 -2.35 -0.10 12.80
N TYR A 49 -2.39 0.94 13.67
CA TYR A 49 -2.59 0.74 15.11
C TYR A 49 -4.01 0.26 15.39
N ILE A 50 -4.14 -0.82 16.17
CA ILE A 50 -5.45 -1.30 16.64
C ILE A 50 -5.76 -0.62 17.96
N ILE A 51 -6.73 0.30 17.91
CA ILE A 51 -7.17 1.09 19.07
C ILE A 51 -8.61 0.72 19.40
N GLY A 52 -8.82 0.17 20.57
CA GLY A 52 -10.13 -0.06 21.16
C GLY A 52 -10.70 1.23 21.72
N SER A 53 -12.01 1.45 21.54
CA SER A 53 -12.71 2.62 22.08
C SER A 53 -14.00 2.16 22.76
N LYS A 54 -14.23 2.59 24.02
CA LYS A 54 -15.42 2.23 24.78
C LYS A 54 -15.88 3.40 25.64
N ARG A 55 -17.21 3.58 25.75
CA ARG A 55 -17.81 4.55 26.66
C ARG A 55 -17.80 3.96 28.06
N ARG A 56 -17.16 4.65 29.00
CA ARG A 56 -17.00 4.22 30.41
C ARG A 56 -17.19 5.41 31.36
N GLN A 57 -17.55 5.11 32.60
CA GLN A 57 -17.43 6.06 33.70
C GLN A 57 -15.93 6.24 34.01
N CYS A 58 -15.46 7.48 33.99
CA CYS A 58 -14.09 7.80 34.37
C CYS A 58 -13.98 7.98 35.88
N SER A 59 -13.07 7.28 36.54
CA SER A 59 -12.80 7.42 37.97
C SER A 59 -12.20 8.77 38.33
N SER A 60 -11.41 9.37 37.42
CA SER A 60 -10.70 10.62 37.71
C SER A 60 -11.54 11.87 37.50
N CYS A 61 -12.39 11.93 36.45
CA CYS A 61 -13.21 13.11 36.18
C CYS A 61 -14.70 12.87 36.39
N SER A 62 -15.10 11.70 36.86
CA SER A 62 -16.48 11.33 37.13
C SER A 62 -17.47 11.52 35.98
N LYS A 63 -16.97 11.58 34.74
CA LYS A 63 -17.78 11.72 33.54
C LYS A 63 -17.91 10.40 32.77
N LYS A 64 -19.10 10.14 32.25
CA LYS A 64 -19.33 9.02 31.33
C LYS A 64 -18.92 9.43 29.93
N THR A 65 -17.72 9.03 29.50
CA THR A 65 -17.09 9.48 28.25
C THR A 65 -16.36 8.37 27.52
N MET A 66 -15.89 8.64 26.33
CA MET A 66 -15.07 7.70 25.56
C MET A 66 -13.69 7.54 26.20
N HIS A 67 -13.24 6.31 26.26
CA HIS A 67 -11.88 5.92 26.62
C HIS A 67 -11.31 5.13 25.47
N ASP A 68 -10.02 5.25 25.25
CA ASP A 68 -9.28 4.56 24.21
C ASP A 68 -8.14 3.75 24.84
N ILE A 69 -7.82 2.62 24.21
CA ILE A 69 -6.71 1.75 24.61
C ILE A 69 -5.98 1.28 23.35
N LEU A 70 -4.66 1.23 23.42
CA LEU A 70 -3.88 0.57 22.38
C LEU A 70 -3.97 -0.95 22.60
N VAL A 71 -4.64 -1.64 21.68
CA VAL A 71 -4.84 -3.10 21.74
C VAL A 71 -3.67 -3.82 21.09
N MET A 72 -3.20 -3.29 19.96
CA MET A 72 -2.10 -3.88 19.20
C MET A 72 -1.32 -2.78 18.51
N LEU A 73 -0.02 -2.86 18.63
CA LEU A 73 0.89 -2.13 17.75
C LEU A 73 0.59 -2.53 16.30
N PRO A 74 0.82 -1.65 15.32
CA PRO A 74 0.86 -2.13 13.96
C PRO A 74 1.76 -3.36 14.01
N LYS A 75 1.28 -4.50 13.55
CA LYS A 75 2.19 -5.56 13.15
C LYS A 75 3.20 -4.81 12.33
N ILE A 76 4.46 -4.85 12.74
CA ILE A 76 5.51 -4.18 12.00
C ILE A 76 5.32 -4.66 10.57
N LEU A 77 4.60 -3.87 9.81
CA LEU A 77 4.53 -3.93 8.37
C LEU A 77 5.88 -3.34 7.90
N SER A 78 6.95 -3.86 8.52
CA SER A 78 8.32 -3.45 8.27
C SER A 78 8.73 -3.64 6.80
N LYS A 79 7.82 -4.21 6.00
CA LYS A 79 7.95 -4.30 4.55
C LYS A 79 6.91 -3.47 3.77
N PHE A 80 5.90 -2.86 4.43
CA PHE A 80 4.82 -2.16 3.69
C PHE A 80 4.90 -0.64 3.74
N GLU A 81 5.44 -0.07 4.80
CA GLU A 81 5.82 1.36 4.80
C GLU A 81 7.02 1.59 3.87
N ASP A 82 7.92 0.61 3.78
CA ASP A 82 9.10 0.62 2.92
C ASP A 82 8.77 0.59 1.41
N GLY A 83 7.65 0.01 1.00
CA GLY A 83 7.29 -0.10 -0.42
C GLY A 83 7.10 1.26 -1.11
N ASN A 84 6.62 2.29 -0.41
CA ASN A 84 6.52 3.65 -0.94
C ASN A 84 7.84 4.42 -0.82
N GLU A 85 8.63 4.15 0.21
CA GLU A 85 9.97 4.74 0.38
C GLU A 85 10.99 4.14 -0.59
N LEU A 86 10.78 2.90 -1.02
CA LEU A 86 11.63 2.22 -1.99
C LEU A 86 11.34 2.66 -3.44
N ARG A 87 10.19 3.27 -3.71
CA ARG A 87 9.87 3.79 -5.05
C ARG A 87 10.62 5.09 -5.31
N ALA A 88 11.24 5.20 -6.47
CA ALA A 88 11.78 6.46 -6.92
C ALA A 88 10.64 7.43 -7.27
N SER A 89 10.82 8.71 -6.94
CA SER A 89 9.90 9.74 -7.40
C SER A 89 9.98 9.85 -8.93
N MET A 90 8.83 10.06 -9.56
CA MET A 90 8.75 10.31 -11.00
C MET A 90 8.40 11.79 -11.23
N SER A 91 9.09 12.42 -12.18
CA SER A 91 8.73 13.75 -12.64
C SER A 91 7.36 13.73 -13.32
N GLU A 92 6.65 14.85 -13.37
CA GLU A 92 5.37 14.94 -14.11
C GLU A 92 5.59 14.69 -15.61
N LYS A 93 6.75 15.11 -16.16
CA LYS A 93 7.13 14.85 -17.54
C LYS A 93 7.22 13.35 -17.85
N LEU A 94 7.88 12.60 -16.96
CA LEU A 94 7.97 11.14 -17.09
C LEU A 94 6.60 10.48 -16.94
N LYS A 95 5.79 10.90 -15.97
CA LYS A 95 4.43 10.35 -15.76
C LYS A 95 3.55 10.52 -17.01
N GLU A 96 3.52 11.70 -17.62
CA GLU A 96 2.75 11.92 -18.83
C GLU A 96 3.33 11.13 -20.02
N ARG A 97 4.65 11.02 -20.12
CA ARG A 97 5.30 10.17 -21.13
C ARG A 97 4.90 8.70 -20.99
N ILE A 98 4.95 8.15 -19.79
CA ILE A 98 4.53 6.75 -19.52
C ILE A 98 3.08 6.55 -19.92
N LYS A 99 2.17 7.44 -19.52
CA LYS A 99 0.75 7.35 -19.89
C LYS A 99 0.54 7.42 -21.41
N LYS A 100 1.30 8.28 -22.10
CA LYS A 100 1.26 8.38 -23.56
C LYS A 100 1.75 7.11 -24.24
N VAL A 101 2.90 6.58 -23.85
CA VAL A 101 3.51 5.35 -24.39
C VAL A 101 2.60 4.15 -24.20
N LEU A 102 1.93 4.07 -23.05
CA LEU A 102 0.97 3.01 -22.72
C LEU A 102 -0.46 3.32 -23.23
N GLY A 103 -0.62 4.33 -24.09
CA GLY A 103 -1.85 4.61 -24.82
C GLY A 103 -3.00 5.13 -23.98
N LYS A 104 -2.76 5.59 -22.73
CA LYS A 104 -3.79 6.01 -21.80
C LYS A 104 -4.90 4.97 -21.60
N LYS A 105 -4.52 3.69 -21.58
CA LYS A 105 -5.41 2.54 -21.57
C LYS A 105 -5.25 1.79 -20.26
N GLU A 106 -6.33 1.66 -19.54
CA GLU A 106 -6.42 0.82 -18.35
C GLU A 106 -6.38 -0.65 -18.77
N VAL A 107 -5.37 -1.41 -18.32
CA VAL A 107 -5.11 -2.76 -18.86
C VAL A 107 -6.07 -3.83 -18.37
N CYS A 108 -6.73 -3.63 -17.21
CA CYS A 108 -7.64 -4.62 -16.66
C CYS A 108 -8.89 -4.80 -17.55
N PHE A 109 -9.54 -3.69 -17.90
CA PHE A 109 -10.76 -3.69 -18.71
C PHE A 109 -10.55 -3.27 -20.16
N ASN A 110 -9.31 -2.95 -20.54
CA ASN A 110 -8.94 -2.53 -21.87
C ASN A 110 -9.61 -1.22 -22.33
N VAL A 111 -9.83 -0.29 -21.39
CA VAL A 111 -10.58 0.95 -21.60
C VAL A 111 -9.65 2.15 -21.56
N LYS A 112 -9.79 3.05 -22.56
CA LYS A 112 -9.12 4.37 -22.51
C LYS A 112 -9.73 5.21 -21.39
N ARG A 113 -8.86 5.89 -20.64
CA ARG A 113 -9.23 6.79 -19.54
C ARG A 113 -8.46 8.09 -19.58
N THR A 114 -8.94 9.06 -18.85
CA THR A 114 -8.21 10.33 -18.66
C THR A 114 -6.94 10.10 -17.83
N SER A 115 -5.94 10.97 -17.98
CA SER A 115 -4.68 10.86 -17.24
C SER A 115 -4.88 10.84 -15.71
N VAL A 116 -5.88 11.55 -15.21
CA VAL A 116 -6.15 11.64 -13.75
C VAL A 116 -6.76 10.36 -13.17
N GLU A 117 -7.42 9.55 -14.00
CA GLU A 117 -8.02 8.28 -13.59
C GLU A 117 -7.02 7.12 -13.63
N LEU A 118 -5.83 7.34 -14.22
CA LEU A 118 -4.83 6.31 -14.44
C LEU A 118 -3.70 6.41 -13.44
N ILE A 119 -3.45 5.31 -12.77
CA ILE A 119 -2.31 5.08 -11.88
C ILE A 119 -1.23 4.35 -12.67
N ILE A 120 0.00 4.88 -12.61
CA ILE A 120 1.17 4.19 -13.11
C ILE A 120 1.56 3.15 -12.07
N ASP A 121 1.47 1.91 -12.44
CA ASP A 121 1.78 0.78 -11.59
C ASP A 121 3.00 0.03 -12.12
N HIS A 122 3.88 -0.38 -11.20
CA HIS A 122 5.01 -1.24 -11.55
C HIS A 122 4.52 -2.68 -11.75
N LYS A 123 4.87 -3.30 -12.87
CA LYS A 123 4.53 -4.71 -13.12
C LYS A 123 5.06 -5.59 -12.00
N PHE A 124 6.35 -5.46 -11.65
CA PHE A 124 6.91 -6.09 -10.46
C PHE A 124 6.44 -5.36 -9.19
N PRO A 125 5.70 -6.04 -8.30
CA PRO A 125 5.06 -5.39 -7.16
C PRO A 125 6.07 -4.94 -6.11
N SER A 126 5.92 -3.71 -5.63
CA SER A 126 6.82 -3.14 -4.60
C SER A 126 6.83 -3.89 -3.27
N GLN A 127 5.82 -4.71 -3.01
CA GLN A 127 5.76 -5.62 -1.85
C GLN A 127 6.90 -6.66 -1.84
N ARG A 128 7.56 -6.86 -2.98
CA ARG A 128 8.70 -7.77 -3.12
C ARG A 128 10.04 -7.06 -3.25
N TRP A 129 10.07 -5.74 -3.20
CA TRP A 129 11.32 -4.99 -3.27
C TRP A 129 12.06 -5.06 -1.93
N ILE A 130 13.37 -5.19 -1.99
CA ILE A 130 14.27 -5.16 -0.84
C ILE A 130 15.28 -4.01 -0.92
N THR A 131 15.39 -3.38 -2.09
CA THR A 131 16.28 -2.25 -2.35
C THR A 131 15.49 -1.10 -2.95
N LYS A 132 15.97 0.11 -2.70
CA LYS A 132 15.39 1.31 -3.29
C LYS A 132 15.54 1.29 -4.81
N GLU A 133 14.47 1.66 -5.50
CA GLU A 133 14.47 1.85 -6.94
C GLU A 133 15.46 2.94 -7.36
N SER A 134 16.21 2.70 -8.44
CA SER A 134 17.01 3.73 -9.07
C SER A 134 16.11 4.84 -9.63
N ALA A 135 16.63 6.07 -9.70
CA ALA A 135 15.90 7.18 -10.30
C ALA A 135 15.47 6.82 -11.74
N ASN A 136 14.20 7.11 -12.05
CA ASN A 136 13.65 6.89 -13.38
C ASN A 136 13.92 8.14 -14.23
N PRO A 137 14.74 8.06 -15.29
CA PRO A 137 15.05 9.23 -16.13
C PRO A 137 13.86 9.64 -17.01
N ASP A 138 13.75 10.92 -17.28
CA ASP A 138 12.65 11.47 -18.10
C ASP A 138 12.67 10.96 -19.55
N ASP A 139 13.82 10.56 -20.05
CA ASP A 139 14.06 10.03 -21.39
C ASP A 139 14.06 8.49 -21.45
N MET A 140 13.57 7.84 -20.40
CA MET A 140 13.46 6.37 -20.34
C MET A 140 12.95 5.79 -21.67
N PRO A 141 13.62 4.78 -22.27
CA PRO A 141 13.20 4.15 -23.52
C PRO A 141 11.77 3.59 -23.43
N GLU A 142 11.02 3.65 -24.53
CA GLU A 142 9.66 3.11 -24.57
C GLU A 142 9.59 1.61 -24.25
N THR A 143 10.59 0.86 -24.69
CA THR A 143 10.73 -0.57 -24.40
C THR A 143 10.85 -0.84 -22.90
N GLU A 144 11.60 0.01 -22.20
CA GLU A 144 11.74 -0.08 -20.76
C GLU A 144 10.46 0.34 -20.05
N ILE A 145 9.78 1.41 -20.51
CA ILE A 145 8.46 1.81 -20.00
C ILE A 145 7.47 0.65 -20.08
N ARG A 146 7.35 0.02 -21.25
CA ARG A 146 6.44 -1.11 -21.48
C ARG A 146 6.80 -2.35 -20.65
N LYS A 147 8.08 -2.59 -20.42
CA LYS A 147 8.56 -3.68 -19.57
C LYS A 147 8.24 -3.43 -18.11
N LYS A 148 8.41 -2.21 -17.62
CA LYS A 148 8.39 -1.86 -16.20
C LYS A 148 7.01 -1.49 -15.69
N PHE A 149 6.20 -0.81 -16.51
CA PHE A 149 4.95 -0.19 -16.07
C PHE A 149 3.71 -0.73 -16.79
N GLN A 150 2.59 -0.60 -16.12
CA GLN A 150 1.24 -0.75 -16.67
C GLN A 150 0.34 0.34 -16.11
N LEU A 151 -0.81 0.58 -16.75
CA LEU A 151 -1.78 1.56 -16.29
C LEU A 151 -3.00 0.88 -15.70
N LEU A 152 -3.32 1.23 -14.46
CA LEU A 152 -4.46 0.71 -13.73
C LEU A 152 -5.38 1.85 -13.30
N SER A 153 -6.66 1.57 -13.10
CA SER A 153 -7.54 2.44 -12.32
C SER A 153 -7.19 2.33 -10.83
N ASN A 154 -7.69 3.24 -10.00
CA ASN A 154 -7.50 3.15 -8.55
C ASN A 154 -8.03 1.81 -8.00
N GLN A 155 -9.20 1.38 -8.47
CA GLN A 155 -9.81 0.13 -8.04
C GLN A 155 -8.97 -1.09 -8.41
N THR A 156 -8.51 -1.18 -9.65
CA THR A 156 -7.70 -2.33 -10.12
C THR A 156 -6.31 -2.34 -9.49
N ASN A 157 -5.74 -1.16 -9.23
CA ASN A 157 -4.49 -1.05 -8.47
C ASN A 157 -4.64 -1.56 -7.01
N MET A 158 -5.77 -1.24 -6.37
CA MET A 158 -6.09 -1.80 -5.04
C MET A 158 -6.27 -3.33 -5.07
N TRP A 159 -6.89 -3.88 -6.11
CA TRP A 159 -7.01 -5.33 -6.27
C TRP A 159 -5.64 -5.98 -6.42
N LYS A 160 -4.81 -5.46 -7.34
CA LYS A 160 -3.43 -5.95 -7.50
C LYS A 160 -2.68 -5.92 -6.17
N SER A 161 -2.72 -4.82 -5.45
CA SER A 161 -2.04 -4.69 -4.16
C SER A 161 -2.46 -5.80 -3.20
N ARG A 162 -3.77 -6.06 -3.04
CA ARG A 162 -4.29 -7.10 -2.15
C ARG A 162 -3.87 -8.50 -2.57
N TYR A 163 -3.91 -8.80 -3.86
CA TYR A 163 -3.45 -10.10 -4.38
C TYR A 163 -1.95 -10.28 -4.19
N CYS A 164 -1.15 -9.26 -4.45
CA CYS A 164 0.30 -9.30 -4.23
C CYS A 164 0.64 -9.43 -2.74
N ASP A 165 -0.05 -8.70 -1.85
CA ASP A 165 0.10 -8.84 -0.40
C ASP A 165 -0.20 -10.26 0.08
N THR A 166 -1.27 -10.85 -0.42
CA THR A 166 -1.64 -12.24 -0.12
C THR A 166 -0.56 -13.20 -0.64
N CYS A 167 -0.09 -12.99 -1.88
CA CYS A 167 0.96 -13.80 -2.47
C CYS A 167 2.28 -13.73 -1.68
N VAL A 168 2.67 -12.56 -1.20
CA VAL A 168 3.87 -12.41 -0.34
C VAL A 168 3.72 -13.21 0.96
N LYS A 169 2.52 -13.20 1.57
CA LYS A 169 2.25 -13.88 2.84
C LYS A 169 2.10 -15.39 2.73
N THR A 170 1.55 -15.86 1.62
CA THR A 170 1.12 -17.26 1.48
C THR A 170 1.91 -18.06 0.45
N GLY A 171 2.72 -17.38 -0.37
CA GLY A 171 3.37 -17.99 -1.54
C GLY A 171 2.40 -18.36 -2.67
N LYS A 172 1.11 -17.98 -2.57
CA LYS A 172 0.08 -18.29 -3.58
C LYS A 172 -0.18 -17.09 -4.47
N ARG A 173 -0.02 -17.25 -5.78
CA ARG A 173 -0.34 -16.24 -6.79
C ARG A 173 -1.85 -16.00 -6.84
N GLY A 174 -2.24 -14.74 -7.08
CA GLY A 174 -3.65 -14.38 -7.25
C GLY A 174 -4.22 -14.84 -8.57
N ASP A 175 -5.52 -15.11 -8.57
CA ASP A 175 -6.31 -15.30 -9.79
C ASP A 175 -6.70 -13.94 -10.41
N PHE A 176 -7.23 -13.96 -11.62
CA PHE A 176 -7.86 -12.80 -12.24
C PHE A 176 -9.36 -13.07 -12.46
N MET A 177 -10.19 -12.41 -11.67
CA MET A 177 -11.65 -12.55 -11.72
C MET A 177 -12.12 -14.01 -11.67
N GLY A 178 -11.54 -14.82 -10.79
CA GLY A 178 -11.84 -16.23 -10.64
C GLY A 178 -11.10 -17.16 -11.60
N THR A 179 -10.38 -16.62 -12.60
CA THR A 179 -9.58 -17.40 -13.54
C THR A 179 -8.21 -17.71 -12.95
N LYS A 180 -8.01 -18.97 -12.56
CA LYS A 180 -6.74 -19.50 -12.04
C LYS A 180 -5.92 -20.10 -13.18
N TRP A 181 -5.31 -19.27 -13.95
CA TRP A 181 -4.41 -19.68 -15.01
C TRP A 181 -3.14 -18.84 -15.04
N TYR A 182 -2.02 -19.44 -15.42
CA TYR A 182 -0.70 -18.81 -15.44
C TYR A 182 0.00 -19.30 -16.71
N TYR A 183 0.45 -18.36 -17.56
CA TYR A 183 1.14 -18.74 -18.80
C TYR A 183 2.55 -19.27 -18.55
N GLN A 184 3.10 -19.05 -17.34
CA GLN A 184 4.37 -19.61 -16.90
C GLN A 184 4.27 -19.98 -15.41
N GLY A 185 4.70 -21.21 -15.08
CA GLY A 185 4.61 -21.75 -13.72
C GLY A 185 3.20 -22.19 -13.35
N ASN A 186 2.85 -22.08 -12.09
CA ASN A 186 1.56 -22.49 -11.53
C ASN A 186 1.08 -21.51 -10.44
N GLU A 187 0.11 -21.91 -9.63
CA GLU A 187 -0.43 -21.07 -8.55
C GLU A 187 0.58 -20.72 -7.45
N ASN A 188 1.71 -21.43 -7.34
CA ASN A 188 2.71 -21.15 -6.34
C ASN A 188 3.71 -20.14 -6.89
N TRP A 189 4.05 -19.14 -6.09
CA TRP A 189 5.15 -18.25 -6.38
C TRP A 189 6.48 -19.00 -6.10
N ASN A 190 7.36 -19.04 -7.07
CA ASN A 190 8.57 -19.87 -7.04
C ASN A 190 9.86 -19.10 -7.35
N GLY A 191 9.91 -17.83 -6.97
CA GLY A 191 11.14 -17.04 -7.03
C GLY A 191 12.24 -17.65 -6.14
N LYS A 192 13.49 -17.52 -6.55
CA LYS A 192 14.65 -18.01 -5.81
C LYS A 192 14.91 -17.25 -4.52
N THR A 193 14.58 -15.97 -4.51
CA THR A 193 14.66 -15.06 -3.36
C THR A 193 13.37 -14.26 -3.27
N GLU A 194 13.05 -13.67 -2.12
CA GLU A 194 11.82 -12.91 -1.91
C GLU A 194 11.57 -11.79 -2.94
N ASN A 195 12.64 -11.24 -3.52
CA ASN A 195 12.63 -10.19 -4.54
C ASN A 195 12.91 -10.70 -5.97
N ASP A 196 12.83 -12.00 -6.21
CA ASP A 196 13.01 -12.53 -7.56
C ASP A 196 11.78 -12.26 -8.43
N GLU A 197 11.93 -11.35 -9.39
CA GLU A 197 10.90 -10.97 -10.33
C GLU A 197 10.39 -12.16 -11.16
N ASN A 198 11.26 -13.14 -11.46
CA ASN A 198 10.89 -14.34 -12.22
C ASN A 198 9.78 -15.13 -11.54
N GLY A 199 9.70 -15.08 -10.21
CA GLY A 199 8.59 -15.66 -9.47
C GLY A 199 7.24 -15.05 -9.79
N CYS A 200 7.17 -13.84 -10.34
CA CYS A 200 5.93 -13.16 -10.73
C CYS A 200 5.55 -13.40 -12.20
N VAL A 201 6.49 -13.80 -13.05
CA VAL A 201 6.24 -14.04 -14.48
C VAL A 201 5.16 -15.12 -14.64
N GLY A 202 4.20 -14.87 -15.50
CA GLY A 202 3.04 -15.76 -15.69
C GLY A 202 1.82 -15.42 -14.84
N CYS A 203 1.99 -14.65 -13.78
CA CYS A 203 0.88 -14.18 -12.94
C CYS A 203 0.09 -13.05 -13.64
N PRO A 204 -1.27 -13.06 -13.62
CA PRO A 204 -2.06 -12.00 -14.23
C PRO A 204 -1.76 -10.62 -13.65
N TRP A 205 -1.43 -10.51 -12.37
CA TRP A 205 -1.16 -9.24 -11.69
C TRP A 205 0.25 -8.69 -11.93
N TYR A 206 1.13 -9.49 -12.55
CA TYR A 206 2.45 -9.02 -12.98
C TYR A 206 2.36 -8.24 -14.29
N ASP A 207 1.90 -8.86 -15.36
CA ASP A 207 1.71 -8.26 -16.69
C ASP A 207 0.37 -8.70 -17.27
N LEU A 208 -0.66 -7.90 -17.01
CA LEU A 208 -2.03 -8.27 -17.33
C LEU A 208 -2.31 -8.24 -18.85
N GLU A 209 -1.62 -7.38 -19.59
CA GLU A 209 -1.75 -7.31 -21.04
C GLU A 209 -1.20 -8.59 -21.68
N LEU A 210 0.05 -8.95 -21.37
CA LEU A 210 0.68 -10.17 -21.85
C LEU A 210 -0.07 -11.43 -21.37
N TRP A 211 -0.56 -11.42 -20.13
CA TRP A 211 -1.34 -12.56 -19.61
C TRP A 211 -2.62 -12.80 -20.44
N LYS A 212 -3.34 -11.73 -20.84
CA LYS A 212 -4.52 -11.84 -21.70
C LYS A 212 -4.17 -12.32 -23.10
N GLU A 213 -3.08 -11.80 -23.68
CA GLU A 213 -2.60 -12.27 -24.98
C GLU A 213 -2.33 -13.77 -24.97
N LYS A 214 -1.58 -14.25 -23.97
CA LYS A 214 -1.27 -15.67 -23.81
C LYS A 214 -2.50 -16.53 -23.52
N LEU A 215 -3.48 -16.02 -22.81
CA LEU A 215 -4.74 -16.71 -22.59
C LEU A 215 -5.53 -16.86 -23.92
N ASN A 216 -5.61 -15.80 -24.73
CA ASN A 216 -6.29 -15.82 -26.02
C ASN A 216 -5.59 -16.72 -27.03
N GLU A 217 -4.25 -16.85 -26.99
CA GLU A 217 -3.53 -17.81 -27.85
C GLU A 217 -3.86 -19.27 -27.52
N LYS A 218 -4.36 -19.54 -26.32
CA LYS A 218 -4.68 -20.88 -25.83
C LYS A 218 -6.13 -21.29 -26.09
N LEU A 219 -7.03 -20.33 -26.27
CA LEU A 219 -8.45 -20.54 -26.53
C LEU A 219 -8.70 -20.81 -28.02
#